data_15a5690a59eb5742d78ba671bf5ae829
#
_entry.id   15a5690a59eb5742d78ba671bf5ae829
#
_cell.length_a   1.000
_cell.length_b   1.000
_cell.length_c   1.000
_cell.angle_alpha   90.00
_cell.angle_beta   90.00
_cell.angle_gamma   90.00
#
_symmetry.space_group_name_H-M   'P 1'
#
loop_
_entity.id
_entity.type
_entity.pdbx_description
1 polymer ?
#
loop_
_entity_poly.entity_id
_entity_poly.type
_entity_poly.pdbx_seq_one_letter_code
_entity_poly.pdbx_strand_id
1 'polypeptide(L)'
;RANSLLPRVAAFILNDVKCNLQVPTNVNAHLIASIRHETLFHNQVKDEVNFVNAKISRALNRNLIVLKGAGYVVASSSAAKGRIFSDIDLLVLKEDVSKVERALHLFGFVSDTDSEYDQKYYREWAHEIPPLRHLQRGTVLDVHHNIVPLVSGRAPDIEIFLKSTVKTEYGVEVLRPAAMFL
;
A
#
# COMPACT_ATOMS: atom_id res chain seq x y z
N ARG A 1 1.91 -7.95 15.84
CA ARG A 1 1.34 -8.92 14.85
C ARG A 1 -0.04 -9.44 15.24
N ALA A 2 -0.33 -9.72 16.51
CA ALA A 2 -1.65 -10.18 16.94
C ALA A 2 -2.78 -9.18 16.60
N ASN A 3 -2.54 -7.89 16.75
CA ASN A 3 -3.52 -6.84 16.47
C ASN A 3 -3.92 -6.73 14.98
N SER A 4 -3.08 -7.18 14.05
CA SER A 4 -3.39 -7.13 12.62
C SER A 4 -4.32 -8.27 12.15
N LEU A 5 -4.45 -9.34 12.94
CA LEU A 5 -5.34 -10.47 12.64
C LEU A 5 -6.74 -10.27 13.21
N LEU A 6 -6.87 -9.48 14.28
CA LEU A 6 -8.15 -9.31 14.98
C LEU A 6 -9.28 -8.77 14.08
N PRO A 7 -9.08 -7.77 13.20
CA PRO A 7 -10.14 -7.33 12.30
C PRO A 7 -10.58 -8.42 11.30
N ARG A 8 -9.66 -9.29 10.86
CA ARG A 8 -10.00 -10.42 9.98
C ARG A 8 -10.87 -11.44 10.68
N VAL A 9 -10.48 -11.81 11.91
CA VAL A 9 -11.26 -12.72 12.75
C VAL A 9 -12.62 -12.11 13.05
N ALA A 10 -12.67 -10.82 13.39
CA ALA A 10 -13.92 -10.10 13.66
C ALA A 10 -14.84 -10.07 12.42
N ALA A 11 -14.28 -9.75 11.26
CA ALA A 11 -15.03 -9.75 10.00
C ALA A 11 -15.59 -11.14 9.65
N PHE A 12 -14.84 -12.20 9.93
CA PHE A 12 -15.30 -13.57 9.74
C PHE A 12 -16.43 -13.94 10.72
N ILE A 13 -16.21 -13.73 12.03
CA ILE A 13 -17.17 -14.12 13.07
C ILE A 13 -18.48 -13.34 12.96
N LEU A 14 -18.42 -12.01 12.75
CA LEU A 14 -19.61 -11.15 12.79
C LEU A 14 -20.38 -11.11 11.47
N ASN A 15 -19.77 -11.47 10.35
CA ASN A 15 -20.44 -11.49 9.05
C ASN A 15 -20.81 -12.90 8.58
N ASP A 16 -20.34 -13.96 9.25
CA ASP A 16 -20.75 -15.32 8.91
C ASP A 16 -22.07 -15.68 9.59
N VAL A 17 -23.16 -15.38 8.91
CA VAL A 17 -24.55 -15.67 9.34
C VAL A 17 -24.78 -17.18 9.60
N LYS A 18 -23.89 -18.05 9.11
CA LYS A 18 -23.96 -19.51 9.32
C LYS A 18 -23.29 -19.95 10.63
N CYS A 19 -22.47 -19.11 11.21
CA CYS A 19 -21.78 -19.40 12.46
C CYS A 19 -22.68 -18.99 13.64
N ASN A 20 -23.43 -19.95 14.19
CA ASN A 20 -24.29 -19.75 15.37
C ASN A 20 -23.41 -19.65 16.67
N LEU A 21 -22.30 -18.90 16.59
CA LEU A 21 -21.38 -18.69 17.71
C LEU A 21 -21.99 -17.69 18.68
N GLN A 22 -22.29 -18.14 19.89
CA GLN A 22 -22.60 -17.25 21.00
C GLN A 22 -21.30 -16.58 21.47
N VAL A 23 -21.07 -15.35 21.00
CA VAL A 23 -19.89 -14.57 21.38
C VAL A 23 -20.20 -13.86 22.71
N PRO A 24 -19.37 -14.03 23.77
CA PRO A 24 -19.53 -13.29 25.01
C PRO A 24 -19.49 -11.78 24.77
N THR A 25 -20.29 -11.02 25.56
CA THR A 25 -20.49 -9.57 25.34
C THR A 25 -19.20 -8.76 25.32
N ASN A 26 -18.24 -9.08 26.21
CA ASN A 26 -16.93 -8.44 26.27
C ASN A 26 -16.11 -8.73 25.01
N VAL A 27 -16.12 -9.97 24.51
CA VAL A 27 -15.42 -10.35 23.26
C VAL A 27 -16.06 -9.66 22.08
N ASN A 28 -17.40 -9.63 22.01
CA ASN A 28 -18.14 -8.96 20.94
C ASN A 28 -17.78 -7.46 20.84
N ALA A 29 -17.65 -6.78 21.99
CA ALA A 29 -17.23 -5.38 22.02
C ALA A 29 -15.81 -5.18 21.39
N HIS A 30 -14.86 -6.07 21.68
CA HIS A 30 -13.54 -6.02 21.06
C HIS A 30 -13.56 -6.30 19.56
N LEU A 31 -14.39 -7.24 19.10
CA LEU A 31 -14.54 -7.53 17.68
C LEU A 31 -15.12 -6.33 16.93
N ILE A 32 -16.18 -5.70 17.47
CA ILE A 32 -16.77 -4.48 16.90
C ILE A 32 -15.77 -3.33 16.86
N ALA A 33 -15.00 -3.12 17.96
CA ALA A 33 -13.98 -2.09 18.01
C ALA A 33 -12.90 -2.31 16.95
N SER A 34 -12.49 -3.56 16.70
CA SER A 34 -11.49 -3.86 15.67
C SER A 34 -11.97 -3.59 14.24
N ILE A 35 -13.24 -3.84 13.95
CA ILE A 35 -13.85 -3.50 12.64
C ILE A 35 -13.92 -1.98 12.46
N ARG A 36 -14.30 -1.24 13.50
CA ARG A 36 -14.30 0.23 13.45
C ARG A 36 -12.90 0.78 13.20
N HIS A 37 -11.90 0.23 13.89
CA HIS A 37 -10.50 0.59 13.68
C HIS A 37 -10.06 0.33 12.23
N GLU A 38 -10.38 -0.84 11.67
CA GLU A 38 -10.12 -1.16 10.27
C GLU A 38 -10.76 -0.13 9.32
N THR A 39 -12.03 0.19 9.54
CA THR A 39 -12.76 1.15 8.70
C THR A 39 -12.09 2.53 8.71
N LEU A 40 -11.72 3.03 9.89
CA LEU A 40 -11.00 4.29 10.03
C LEU A 40 -9.63 4.24 9.35
N PHE A 41 -8.90 3.15 9.54
CA PHE A 41 -7.60 2.93 8.90
C PHE A 41 -7.72 2.92 7.37
N HIS A 42 -8.69 2.21 6.80
CA HIS A 42 -8.91 2.19 5.35
C HIS A 42 -9.27 3.57 4.80
N ASN A 43 -10.05 4.37 5.52
CA ASN A 43 -10.34 5.74 5.11
C ASN A 43 -9.08 6.61 5.12
N GLN A 44 -8.24 6.51 6.16
CA GLN A 44 -6.96 7.20 6.22
C GLN A 44 -6.04 6.81 5.05
N VAL A 45 -5.98 5.53 4.70
CA VAL A 45 -5.22 5.06 3.52
C VAL A 45 -5.74 5.69 2.23
N LYS A 46 -7.05 5.73 2.03
CA LYS A 46 -7.66 6.36 0.85
C LYS A 46 -7.33 7.85 0.76
N ASP A 47 -7.43 8.57 1.88
CA ASP A 47 -7.10 9.99 1.96
C ASP A 47 -5.63 10.23 1.65
N GLU A 48 -4.72 9.41 2.19
CA GLU A 48 -3.30 9.50 1.94
C GLU A 48 -2.94 9.19 0.48
N VAL A 49 -3.53 8.14 -0.10
CA VAL A 49 -3.36 7.81 -1.52
C VAL A 49 -3.84 8.95 -2.42
N ASN A 50 -4.99 9.54 -2.12
CA ASN A 50 -5.49 10.71 -2.85
C ASN A 50 -4.55 11.90 -2.75
N PHE A 51 -4.03 12.17 -1.54
CA PHE A 51 -3.06 13.24 -1.31
C PHE A 51 -1.80 13.01 -2.15
N VAL A 52 -1.21 11.85 -2.06
CA VAL A 52 0.02 11.48 -2.79
C VAL A 52 -0.22 11.55 -4.30
N ASN A 53 -1.32 10.96 -4.79
CA ASN A 53 -1.67 11.02 -6.21
C ASN A 53 -1.78 12.44 -6.74
N ALA A 54 -2.46 13.32 -6.01
CA ALA A 54 -2.61 14.74 -6.41
C ALA A 54 -1.27 15.49 -6.49
N LYS A 55 -0.25 15.03 -5.75
CA LYS A 55 1.08 15.66 -5.71
C LYS A 55 2.03 15.11 -6.77
N ILE A 56 2.01 13.80 -7.01
CA ILE A 56 3.01 13.17 -7.88
C ILE A 56 2.51 12.87 -9.29
N SER A 57 1.19 12.74 -9.53
CA SER A 57 0.64 12.45 -10.86
C SER A 57 1.04 13.46 -11.92
N ARG A 58 1.17 14.74 -11.54
CA ARG A 58 1.66 15.80 -12.44
C ARG A 58 3.12 15.60 -12.83
N ALA A 59 3.94 15.14 -11.90
CA ALA A 59 5.37 14.89 -12.15
C ALA A 59 5.57 13.65 -13.05
N LEU A 60 4.66 12.68 -12.93
CA LEU A 60 4.70 11.43 -13.69
C LEU A 60 4.03 11.53 -15.07
N ASN A 61 3.18 12.52 -15.29
CA ASN A 61 2.30 12.59 -16.45
C ASN A 61 1.45 11.31 -16.67
N ARG A 62 1.17 10.60 -15.58
CA ARG A 62 0.34 9.38 -15.53
C ARG A 62 -0.29 9.22 -14.15
N ASN A 63 -1.28 8.35 -14.05
CA ASN A 63 -1.85 8.01 -12.76
C ASN A 63 -0.84 7.23 -11.91
N LEU A 64 -0.94 7.40 -10.61
CA LEU A 64 -0.19 6.62 -9.64
C LEU A 64 -0.70 5.18 -9.62
N ILE A 65 0.21 4.22 -9.57
CA ILE A 65 -0.13 2.80 -9.39
C ILE A 65 0.12 2.43 -7.94
N VAL A 66 -0.93 1.90 -7.29
CA VAL A 66 -0.90 1.47 -5.89
C VAL A 66 -0.91 -0.05 -5.82
N LEU A 67 0.00 -0.61 -5.04
CA LEU A 67 0.18 -2.05 -4.92
C LEU A 67 -0.34 -2.59 -3.59
N LYS A 68 -0.31 -3.91 -3.44
CA LYS A 68 -0.48 -4.68 -2.20
C LYS A 68 -1.66 -4.21 -1.32
N GLY A 69 -1.42 -4.00 -0.02
CA GLY A 69 -2.43 -3.67 0.99
C GLY A 69 -3.29 -2.46 0.61
N ALA A 70 -2.64 -1.34 0.30
CA ALA A 70 -3.31 -0.10 -0.10
C ALA A 70 -4.04 -0.26 -1.45
N GLY A 71 -3.45 -0.99 -2.39
CA GLY A 71 -4.07 -1.33 -3.67
C GLY A 71 -5.39 -2.09 -3.50
N TYR A 72 -5.46 -3.05 -2.58
CA TYR A 72 -6.72 -3.76 -2.28
C TYR A 72 -7.78 -2.82 -1.69
N VAL A 73 -7.36 -1.87 -0.82
CA VAL A 73 -8.28 -0.90 -0.20
C VAL A 73 -8.88 0.04 -1.24
N VAL A 74 -8.06 0.66 -2.09
CA VAL A 74 -8.56 1.60 -3.12
C VAL A 74 -9.29 0.92 -4.27
N ALA A 75 -9.05 -0.38 -4.48
CA ALA A 75 -9.81 -1.20 -5.42
C ALA A 75 -11.12 -1.72 -4.84
N SER A 76 -11.43 -1.43 -3.57
CA SER A 76 -12.58 -2.00 -2.85
C SER A 76 -12.64 -3.53 -2.94
N SER A 77 -11.47 -4.18 -2.98
CA SER A 77 -11.33 -5.63 -3.10
C SER A 77 -11.73 -6.33 -1.80
N SER A 78 -12.35 -7.50 -1.92
CA SER A 78 -12.61 -8.37 -0.76
C SER A 78 -11.33 -8.78 -0.02
N ALA A 79 -10.17 -8.78 -0.70
CA ALA A 79 -8.86 -9.02 -0.09
C ALA A 79 -8.41 -7.93 0.89
N ALA A 80 -9.00 -6.73 0.85
CA ALA A 80 -8.75 -5.67 1.82
C ALA A 80 -9.38 -5.96 3.18
N LYS A 81 -10.46 -6.75 3.21
CA LYS A 81 -11.28 -6.96 4.40
C LYS A 81 -10.46 -7.52 5.56
N GLY A 82 -10.50 -6.84 6.70
CA GLY A 82 -9.75 -7.21 7.90
C GLY A 82 -8.24 -6.97 7.81
N ARG A 83 -7.74 -6.25 6.80
CA ARG A 83 -6.30 -5.96 6.67
C ARG A 83 -5.94 -4.62 7.27
N ILE A 84 -4.91 -4.66 8.10
CA ILE A 84 -4.17 -3.48 8.57
C ILE A 84 -2.71 -3.71 8.19
N PHE A 85 -2.07 -2.71 7.62
CA PHE A 85 -0.69 -2.74 7.12
C PHE A 85 0.04 -1.46 7.54
N SER A 86 1.36 -1.43 7.42
CA SER A 86 2.23 -0.36 7.94
C SER A 86 2.61 0.68 6.87
N ASP A 87 2.51 0.32 5.60
CA ASP A 87 3.13 0.99 4.48
C ASP A 87 2.17 1.05 3.27
N ILE A 88 2.36 2.03 2.43
CA ILE A 88 1.67 2.18 1.16
C ILE A 88 2.68 1.93 0.05
N ASP A 89 2.49 0.86 -0.69
CA ASP A 89 3.36 0.48 -1.80
C ASP A 89 2.92 1.18 -3.09
N LEU A 90 3.85 1.85 -3.75
CA LEU A 90 3.67 2.56 -5.00
C LEU A 90 4.54 1.94 -6.09
N LEU A 91 4.04 1.83 -7.31
CA LEU A 91 4.83 1.36 -8.45
C LEU A 91 5.04 2.50 -9.45
N VAL A 92 6.29 2.73 -9.81
CA VAL A 92 6.70 3.72 -10.80
C VAL A 92 7.76 3.15 -11.74
N LEU A 93 7.97 3.77 -12.89
CA LEU A 93 9.11 3.42 -13.74
C LEU A 93 10.42 3.80 -13.06
N LYS A 94 11.47 3.02 -13.28
CA LYS A 94 12.80 3.29 -12.72
C LYS A 94 13.31 4.70 -13.05
N GLU A 95 13.05 5.17 -14.26
CA GLU A 95 13.38 6.51 -14.75
C GLU A 95 12.63 7.63 -14.04
N ASP A 96 11.46 7.33 -13.46
CA ASP A 96 10.63 8.31 -12.76
C ASP A 96 10.90 8.36 -11.24
N VAL A 97 11.62 7.39 -10.69
CA VAL A 97 11.91 7.30 -9.24
C VAL A 97 12.44 8.62 -8.69
N SER A 98 13.47 9.20 -9.31
CA SER A 98 14.07 10.45 -8.84
C SER A 98 13.12 11.66 -8.91
N LYS A 99 12.16 11.65 -9.85
CA LYS A 99 11.13 12.70 -9.95
C LYS A 99 10.12 12.55 -8.82
N VAL A 100 9.67 11.31 -8.55
CA VAL A 100 8.73 10.98 -7.49
C VAL A 100 9.33 11.30 -6.13
N GLU A 101 10.56 10.85 -5.88
CA GLU A 101 11.27 11.09 -4.63
C GLU A 101 11.38 12.60 -4.33
N ARG A 102 11.84 13.40 -5.30
CA ARG A 102 11.91 14.86 -5.15
C ARG A 102 10.54 15.49 -4.88
N ALA A 103 9.50 15.03 -5.59
CA ALA A 103 8.16 15.53 -5.37
C ALA A 103 7.67 15.19 -3.95
N LEU A 104 7.88 13.95 -3.49
CA LEU A 104 7.49 13.52 -2.14
C LEU A 104 8.25 14.29 -1.05
N HIS A 105 9.55 14.57 -1.24
CA HIS A 105 10.33 15.41 -0.31
C HIS A 105 9.73 16.80 -0.14
N LEU A 106 9.27 17.44 -1.21
CA LEU A 106 8.62 18.75 -1.15
C LEU A 106 7.32 18.73 -0.31
N PHE A 107 6.72 17.57 -0.14
CA PHE A 107 5.49 17.37 0.63
C PHE A 107 5.72 16.69 1.98
N GLY A 108 6.96 16.72 2.49
CA GLY A 108 7.28 16.33 3.85
C GLY A 108 7.54 14.84 4.05
N PHE A 109 7.77 14.06 2.98
CA PHE A 109 8.28 12.71 3.09
C PHE A 109 9.81 12.71 3.09
N VAL A 110 10.42 12.02 4.03
CA VAL A 110 11.87 11.90 4.18
C VAL A 110 12.27 10.43 4.23
N SER A 111 13.49 10.13 3.79
CA SER A 111 14.03 8.78 3.89
C SER A 111 14.19 8.36 5.37
N ASP A 112 13.81 7.14 5.69
CA ASP A 112 14.01 6.55 7.02
C ASP A 112 15.48 6.17 7.27
N THR A 113 16.36 6.24 6.26
CA THR A 113 17.78 5.93 6.41
C THR A 113 18.67 7.00 5.76
N ASP A 114 19.70 7.43 6.53
CA ASP A 114 20.77 8.33 6.10
C ASP A 114 22.05 7.57 5.71
N SER A 115 22.06 6.24 5.84
CA SER A 115 23.21 5.40 5.51
C SER A 115 23.47 5.41 4.00
N GLU A 116 24.64 5.86 3.58
CA GLU A 116 25.07 5.82 2.16
C GLU A 116 25.06 4.39 1.60
N TYR A 117 25.41 3.40 2.45
CA TYR A 117 25.39 1.99 2.08
C TYR A 117 23.98 1.52 1.76
N ASP A 118 22.98 1.83 2.63
CA ASP A 118 21.60 1.45 2.41
C ASP A 118 21.01 2.16 1.20
N GLN A 119 21.28 3.46 1.04
CA GLN A 119 20.87 4.22 -0.14
C GLN A 119 21.36 3.56 -1.44
N LYS A 120 22.64 3.16 -1.47
CA LYS A 120 23.22 2.48 -2.62
C LYS A 120 22.62 1.09 -2.83
N TYR A 121 22.45 0.31 -1.75
CA TYR A 121 21.87 -1.03 -1.80
C TYR A 121 20.46 -1.00 -2.42
N TYR A 122 19.59 -0.14 -1.91
CA TYR A 122 18.22 -0.02 -2.41
C TYR A 122 18.18 0.41 -3.88
N ARG A 123 18.98 1.38 -4.28
CA ARG A 123 18.96 1.92 -5.65
C ARG A 123 19.56 0.99 -6.71
N GLU A 124 20.57 0.21 -6.35
CA GLU A 124 21.29 -0.63 -7.30
C GLU A 124 20.77 -2.07 -7.33
N TRP A 125 20.39 -2.62 -6.20
CA TRP A 125 20.13 -4.05 -6.05
C TRP A 125 18.69 -4.41 -5.64
N ALA A 126 18.01 -3.53 -4.95
CA ALA A 126 16.63 -3.74 -4.60
C ALA A 126 15.67 -3.42 -5.77
N HIS A 127 14.40 -3.57 -5.55
CA HIS A 127 13.32 -3.25 -6.48
C HIS A 127 12.54 -2.00 -6.05
N GLU A 128 13.01 -1.32 -5.01
CA GLU A 128 12.42 -0.17 -4.35
C GLU A 128 13.51 0.79 -3.88
N ILE A 129 13.13 2.02 -3.53
CA ILE A 129 14.02 2.94 -2.82
C ILE A 129 13.83 2.78 -1.30
N PRO A 130 14.74 3.35 -0.47
CA PRO A 130 14.52 3.37 0.97
C PRO A 130 13.14 3.92 1.33
N PRO A 131 12.46 3.36 2.34
CA PRO A 131 11.14 3.81 2.77
C PRO A 131 11.12 5.31 3.05
N LEU A 132 10.06 5.97 2.59
CA LEU A 132 9.84 7.40 2.80
C LEU A 132 8.75 7.60 3.85
N ARG A 133 9.09 8.29 4.95
CA ARG A 133 8.16 8.59 6.04
C ARG A 133 7.72 10.05 6.01
N HIS A 134 6.42 10.27 6.13
CA HIS A 134 5.89 11.64 6.28
C HIS A 134 6.14 12.15 7.70
N LEU A 135 6.82 13.30 7.82
CA LEU A 135 7.28 13.87 9.09
C LEU A 135 6.18 14.10 10.13
N GLN A 136 4.99 14.49 9.69
CA GLN A 136 3.88 14.81 10.61
C GLN A 136 2.86 13.69 10.74
N ARG A 137 2.54 13.01 9.63
CA ARG A 137 1.49 11.98 9.60
C ARG A 137 2.00 10.59 9.93
N GLY A 138 3.32 10.38 9.85
CA GLY A 138 3.95 9.09 10.10
C GLY A 138 3.68 8.03 9.03
N THR A 139 2.94 8.36 7.96
CA THR A 139 2.71 7.46 6.83
C THR A 139 4.03 7.05 6.20
N VAL A 140 4.16 5.77 5.93
CA VAL A 140 5.32 5.20 5.22
C VAL A 140 4.92 4.87 3.79
N LEU A 141 5.75 5.29 2.84
CA LEU A 141 5.62 4.97 1.42
C LEU A 141 6.81 4.13 0.98
N ASP A 142 6.54 2.99 0.35
CA ASP A 142 7.53 2.17 -0.33
C ASP A 142 7.38 2.36 -1.84
N VAL A 143 8.37 3.02 -2.44
CA VAL A 143 8.34 3.33 -3.88
C VAL A 143 9.11 2.25 -4.63
N HIS A 144 8.36 1.37 -5.27
CA HIS A 144 8.88 0.27 -6.07
C HIS A 144 9.10 0.70 -7.52
N HIS A 145 10.16 0.21 -8.13
CA HIS A 145 10.39 0.31 -9.58
C HIS A 145 10.41 -1.07 -10.27
N ASN A 146 10.23 -2.12 -9.51
CA ASN A 146 9.91 -3.46 -9.97
C ASN A 146 9.16 -4.21 -8.86
N ILE A 147 8.65 -5.40 -9.13
CA ILE A 147 7.94 -6.24 -8.16
C ILE A 147 8.84 -7.31 -7.53
N VAL A 148 10.03 -7.53 -8.10
CA VAL A 148 11.05 -8.47 -7.62
C VAL A 148 12.41 -7.80 -7.68
N PRO A 149 13.32 -8.08 -6.70
CA PRO A 149 14.68 -7.55 -6.73
C PRO A 149 15.40 -7.88 -8.04
N LEU A 150 16.04 -6.86 -8.63
CA LEU A 150 16.76 -7.00 -9.90
C LEU A 150 17.86 -8.06 -9.84
N VAL A 151 18.54 -8.18 -8.68
CA VAL A 151 19.59 -9.17 -8.44
C VAL A 151 19.11 -10.62 -8.46
N SER A 152 17.80 -10.85 -8.39
CA SER A 152 17.25 -12.22 -8.47
C SER A 152 17.45 -12.87 -9.84
N GLY A 153 17.80 -12.10 -10.88
CA GLY A 153 17.84 -12.54 -12.27
C GLY A 153 16.46 -12.98 -12.84
N ARG A 154 15.39 -12.74 -12.07
CA ARG A 154 14.00 -13.10 -12.41
C ARG A 154 13.08 -11.90 -12.44
N ALA A 155 13.63 -10.68 -12.38
CA ALA A 155 12.85 -9.46 -12.42
C ALA A 155 12.11 -9.39 -13.78
N PRO A 156 10.77 -9.29 -13.78
CA PRO A 156 10.01 -9.21 -15.01
C PRO A 156 10.17 -7.83 -15.65
N ASP A 157 9.80 -7.75 -16.93
CA ASP A 157 9.62 -6.47 -17.59
C ASP A 157 8.43 -5.74 -16.93
N ILE A 158 8.72 -4.64 -16.27
CA ILE A 158 7.75 -3.85 -15.53
C ILE A 158 6.63 -3.29 -16.43
N GLU A 159 6.91 -3.07 -17.72
CA GLU A 159 5.89 -2.57 -18.65
C GLU A 159 4.70 -3.49 -18.81
N ILE A 160 4.87 -4.79 -18.63
CA ILE A 160 3.78 -5.77 -18.64
C ILE A 160 2.77 -5.45 -17.53
N PHE A 161 3.25 -5.09 -16.34
CA PHE A 161 2.41 -4.71 -15.20
C PHE A 161 1.77 -3.35 -15.41
N LEU A 162 2.53 -2.36 -15.93
CA LEU A 162 2.00 -1.04 -16.23
C LEU A 162 0.86 -1.07 -17.27
N LYS A 163 0.90 -2.01 -18.20
CA LYS A 163 -0.17 -2.25 -19.18
C LYS A 163 -1.35 -3.06 -18.60
N SER A 164 -1.16 -3.69 -17.44
CA SER A 164 -2.16 -4.54 -16.77
C SER A 164 -2.78 -3.86 -15.56
N THR A 165 -3.12 -2.59 -15.70
CA THR A 165 -3.74 -1.79 -14.64
C THR A 165 -5.24 -1.58 -14.86
N VAL A 166 -5.93 -1.19 -13.79
CA VAL A 166 -7.33 -0.74 -13.78
C VAL A 166 -7.40 0.55 -12.98
N LYS A 167 -8.11 1.53 -13.52
CA LYS A 167 -8.35 2.80 -12.81
C LYS A 167 -9.41 2.62 -11.74
N THR A 168 -9.15 3.16 -10.56
CA THR A 168 -10.08 3.17 -9.43
C THR A 168 -10.89 4.47 -9.39
N GLU A 169 -11.93 4.48 -8.56
CA GLU A 169 -12.73 5.70 -8.29
C GLU A 169 -11.90 6.83 -7.64
N TYR A 170 -10.78 6.48 -6.99
CA TYR A 170 -9.84 7.43 -6.37
C TYR A 170 -8.85 8.06 -7.36
N GLY A 171 -9.00 7.80 -8.66
CA GLY A 171 -8.13 8.38 -9.69
C GLY A 171 -6.74 7.78 -9.78
N VAL A 172 -6.44 6.78 -8.96
CA VAL A 172 -5.22 5.96 -9.02
C VAL A 172 -5.46 4.68 -9.79
N GLU A 173 -4.40 4.00 -10.18
CA GLU A 173 -4.47 2.70 -10.81
C GLU A 173 -4.01 1.60 -9.85
N VAL A 174 -4.54 0.41 -10.05
CA VAL A 174 -4.12 -0.82 -9.38
C VAL A 174 -3.89 -1.90 -10.42
N LEU A 175 -3.08 -2.90 -10.09
CA LEU A 175 -2.92 -4.05 -10.97
C LEU A 175 -4.26 -4.79 -11.11
N ARG A 176 -4.49 -5.39 -12.27
CA ARG A 176 -5.63 -6.31 -12.47
C ARG A 176 -5.55 -7.47 -11.48
N PRO A 177 -6.68 -8.08 -11.08
CA PRO A 177 -6.70 -9.13 -10.05
C PRO A 177 -5.70 -10.26 -10.29
N ALA A 178 -5.51 -10.69 -11.53
CA ALA A 178 -4.54 -11.74 -11.87
C ALA A 178 -3.08 -11.36 -11.57
N ALA A 179 -2.75 -10.06 -11.63
CA ALA A 179 -1.42 -9.54 -11.35
C ALA A 179 -1.25 -9.04 -9.90
N MET A 180 -2.35 -8.93 -9.14
CA MET A 180 -2.30 -8.50 -7.73
C MET A 180 -1.78 -9.60 -6.76
N PHE A 181 -1.70 -10.84 -7.21
CA PHE A 181 -1.26 -11.98 -6.39
C PHE A 181 0.24 -12.28 -6.54
N LEU A 182 0.96 -11.46 -7.24
CA LEU A 182 2.41 -11.49 -7.36
C LEU A 182 3.03 -10.57 -6.32
#